data_14a98773b29fd57535e8b689e340f488
#
_entry.id   14a98773b29fd57535e8b689e340f488
#
_cell.length_a   1.000
_cell.length_b   1.000
_cell.length_c   1.000
_cell.angle_alpha   90.00
_cell.angle_beta   90.00
_cell.angle_gamma   90.00
#
_symmetry.space_group_name_H-M   'P 1'
#
loop_
_entity.id
_entity.type
_entity.pdbx_description
1 polymer ?
#
loop_
_entity_poly.entity_id
_entity_poly.type
_entity_poly.pdbx_seq_one_letter_code
_entity_poly.pdbx_strand_id
1 'polypeptide(L)'
;MPSHRTFSIKPFKNLIEEELGNEYLDPFPYPFKQDAIEYLKTIPTGSVKYCVFDPPYSQRQLKEMYHSNGLSFTYPMNSSYWAECKKEISRTTKEGGKVISFGWNTNGIGKKHGFEIIRIVLVAHGSQHNDTIATVEKKC
;
A
#
# COMPACT_ATOMS: atom_id res chain seq x y z
N MET A 1 -6.78 3.93 2.43
CA MET A 1 -7.37 2.62 2.76
C MET A 1 -8.88 2.76 2.87
N PRO A 2 -9.62 2.25 1.91
CA PRO A 2 -11.08 2.40 1.98
C PRO A 2 -11.70 1.60 3.12
N SER A 3 -11.31 0.34 3.33
CA SER A 3 -11.78 -0.45 4.45
C SER A 3 -11.05 -1.79 4.49
N HIS A 4 -11.29 -2.56 5.57
CA HIS A 4 -10.79 -3.93 5.65
C HIS A 4 -11.40 -4.84 4.58
N ARG A 5 -12.42 -4.37 3.88
CA ARG A 5 -13.10 -5.13 2.82
C ARG A 5 -12.46 -4.92 1.44
N THR A 6 -11.47 -4.04 1.30
CA THR A 6 -10.83 -3.77 0.01
C THR A 6 -10.42 -5.06 -0.70
N PHE A 7 -9.78 -5.98 0.03
CA PHE A 7 -9.28 -7.21 -0.56
C PHE A 7 -10.36 -8.28 -0.79
N SER A 8 -11.56 -8.08 -0.27
CA SER A 8 -12.70 -8.98 -0.53
C SER A 8 -13.47 -8.59 -1.78
N ILE A 9 -13.23 -7.41 -2.35
CA ILE A 9 -13.80 -7.00 -3.63
C ILE A 9 -13.20 -7.92 -4.70
N LYS A 10 -14.08 -8.63 -5.41
CA LYS A 10 -13.67 -9.71 -6.33
C LYS A 10 -12.56 -9.35 -7.30
N PRO A 11 -12.61 -8.20 -8.04
CA PRO A 11 -11.51 -7.85 -8.95
C PRO A 11 -10.17 -7.69 -8.26
N PHE A 12 -10.14 -7.13 -7.03
CA PHE A 12 -8.90 -6.95 -6.28
C PHE A 12 -8.39 -8.25 -5.71
N LYS A 13 -9.30 -9.07 -5.18
CA LYS A 13 -8.93 -10.40 -4.68
C LYS A 13 -8.31 -11.24 -5.78
N ASN A 14 -8.91 -11.25 -6.97
CA ASN A 14 -8.38 -11.98 -8.12
C ASN A 14 -7.02 -11.43 -8.54
N LEU A 15 -6.86 -10.10 -8.57
CA LEU A 15 -5.59 -9.47 -8.93
C LEU A 15 -4.47 -9.88 -7.96
N ILE A 16 -4.74 -9.83 -6.66
CA ILE A 16 -3.76 -10.21 -5.64
C ILE A 16 -3.36 -11.68 -5.81
N GLU A 17 -4.34 -12.56 -5.97
CA GLU A 17 -4.08 -13.99 -6.16
C GLU A 17 -3.26 -14.27 -7.42
N GLU A 18 -3.57 -13.61 -8.53
CA GLU A 18 -2.86 -13.78 -9.79
C GLU A 18 -1.43 -13.25 -9.73
N GLU A 19 -1.22 -12.08 -9.13
CA GLU A 19 0.07 -11.40 -9.15
C GLU A 19 0.96 -11.76 -7.96
N LEU A 20 0.38 -11.96 -6.78
CA LEU A 20 1.14 -12.16 -5.54
C LEU A 20 0.92 -13.51 -4.88
N GLY A 21 -0.21 -14.16 -5.10
CA GLY A 21 -0.57 -15.38 -4.38
C GLY A 21 -1.05 -15.09 -2.95
N ASN A 22 -0.70 -15.96 -2.01
CA ASN A 22 -1.22 -15.89 -0.64
C ASN A 22 -0.25 -15.28 0.38
N GLU A 23 1.00 -15.09 0.00
CA GLU A 23 2.04 -14.59 0.91
C GLU A 23 2.56 -13.25 0.43
N TYR A 24 2.25 -12.19 1.19
CA TYR A 24 2.70 -10.83 0.88
C TYR A 24 2.77 -10.00 2.15
N LEU A 25 3.61 -8.96 2.12
CA LEU A 25 3.70 -7.98 3.20
C LEU A 25 2.58 -6.96 3.06
N ASP A 26 1.92 -6.63 4.17
CA ASP A 26 0.89 -5.58 4.24
C ASP A 26 1.20 -4.63 5.39
N PRO A 27 1.77 -3.43 5.10
CA PRO A 27 2.07 -2.46 6.17
C PRO A 27 0.85 -1.81 6.82
N PHE A 28 -0.32 -1.93 6.19
CA PHE A 28 -1.58 -1.40 6.71
C PHE A 28 -2.62 -2.50 6.84
N PRO A 29 -2.36 -3.53 7.66
CA PRO A 29 -3.30 -4.65 7.81
C PRO A 29 -4.54 -4.20 8.57
N TYR A 30 -5.59 -4.99 8.48
CA TYR A 30 -6.76 -4.82 9.33
C TYR A 30 -6.84 -5.99 10.32
N PRO A 31 -6.91 -5.74 11.63
CA PRO A 31 -6.83 -4.42 12.29
C PRO A 31 -5.40 -3.85 12.29
N PHE A 32 -5.31 -2.53 12.26
CA PHE A 32 -4.02 -1.82 12.28
C PHE A 32 -3.49 -1.77 13.71
N LYS A 33 -2.28 -2.26 13.95
CA LYS A 33 -1.75 -2.45 15.31
C LYS A 33 -0.50 -1.65 15.65
N GLN A 34 0.22 -1.15 14.66
CA GLN A 34 1.44 -0.40 14.90
C GLN A 34 1.74 0.54 13.74
N ASP A 35 2.59 1.53 13.97
CA ASP A 35 3.02 2.44 12.92
C ASP A 35 3.64 1.69 11.74
N ALA A 36 3.15 1.99 10.54
CA ALA A 36 3.59 1.30 9.33
C ALA A 36 5.08 1.49 9.06
N ILE A 37 5.61 2.70 9.28
CA ILE A 37 7.04 2.99 9.05
C ILE A 37 7.90 2.22 10.06
N GLU A 38 7.53 2.22 11.33
CA GLU A 38 8.25 1.44 12.35
C GLU A 38 8.24 -0.04 12.01
N TYR A 39 7.10 -0.56 11.60
CA TYR A 39 6.99 -1.95 11.18
C TYR A 39 7.90 -2.26 9.99
N LEU A 40 7.88 -1.42 8.95
CA LEU A 40 8.72 -1.62 7.78
C LEU A 40 10.21 -1.59 8.12
N LYS A 41 10.62 -0.75 9.08
CA LYS A 41 12.02 -0.68 9.51
C LYS A 41 12.52 -1.97 10.16
N THR A 42 11.61 -2.81 10.66
CA THR A 42 11.99 -4.12 11.21
C THR A 42 12.24 -5.18 10.14
N ILE A 43 11.85 -4.91 8.91
CA ILE A 43 11.96 -5.87 7.80
C ILE A 43 13.34 -5.72 7.16
N PRO A 44 14.08 -6.83 6.96
CA PRO A 44 15.41 -6.77 6.34
C PRO A 44 15.36 -6.24 4.90
N THR A 45 16.40 -5.52 4.51
CA THR A 45 16.56 -5.00 3.14
C THR A 45 16.54 -6.15 2.12
N GLY A 46 15.74 -5.98 1.06
CA GLY A 46 15.70 -6.93 -0.04
C GLY A 46 15.13 -8.30 0.30
N SER A 47 14.34 -8.39 1.38
CA SER A 47 13.79 -9.68 1.84
C SER A 47 12.36 -9.95 1.36
N VAL A 48 11.65 -8.95 0.86
CA VAL A 48 10.23 -9.05 0.51
C VAL A 48 10.05 -9.27 -0.98
N LYS A 49 9.38 -10.37 -1.33
CA LYS A 49 9.07 -10.66 -2.73
C LYS A 49 7.80 -9.95 -3.19
N TYR A 50 6.79 -9.88 -2.33
CA TYR A 50 5.49 -9.31 -2.66
C TYR A 50 4.99 -8.41 -1.53
N CYS A 51 4.41 -7.28 -1.90
CA CYS A 51 3.86 -6.31 -0.96
C CYS A 51 2.54 -5.73 -1.48
N VAL A 52 1.60 -5.53 -0.57
CA VAL A 52 0.37 -4.79 -0.84
C VAL A 52 0.47 -3.45 -0.11
N PHE A 53 0.30 -2.36 -0.85
CA PHE A 53 0.34 -1.01 -0.29
C PHE A 53 -1.05 -0.38 -0.40
N ASP A 54 -1.83 -0.49 0.67
CA ASP A 54 -3.19 0.05 0.77
C ASP A 54 -3.29 1.03 1.94
N PRO A 55 -2.63 2.22 1.83
CA PRO A 55 -2.64 3.20 2.90
C PRO A 55 -3.95 3.98 2.92
N PRO A 56 -4.22 4.72 4.01
CA PRO A 56 -5.28 5.74 3.99
C PRO A 56 -5.03 6.73 2.85
N TYR A 57 -6.11 7.16 2.18
CA TYR A 57 -5.99 7.98 0.98
C TYR A 57 -5.74 9.47 1.27
N SER A 58 -5.94 9.92 2.50
CA SER A 58 -5.73 11.31 2.90
C SER A 58 -5.08 11.39 4.27
N GLN A 59 -4.50 12.56 4.57
CA GLN A 59 -3.91 12.80 5.89
C GLN A 59 -4.95 12.68 7.01
N ARG A 60 -6.18 13.11 6.74
CA ARG A 60 -7.27 13.00 7.71
C ARG A 60 -7.59 11.54 8.02
N GLN A 61 -7.72 10.69 7.00
CA GLN A 61 -7.99 9.26 7.19
C GLN A 61 -6.84 8.59 7.94
N LEU A 62 -5.60 8.96 7.62
CA LEU A 62 -4.42 8.44 8.29
C LEU A 62 -4.45 8.76 9.79
N LYS A 63 -4.73 10.01 10.14
CA LYS A 63 -4.81 10.44 11.54
C LYS A 63 -5.94 9.73 12.28
N GLU A 64 -7.11 9.63 11.66
CA GLU A 64 -8.25 8.92 12.24
C GLU A 64 -7.94 7.44 12.47
N MET A 65 -7.26 6.79 11.53
CA MET A 65 -6.87 5.39 11.67
C MET A 65 -5.92 5.19 12.86
N TYR A 66 -4.93 6.06 13.03
CA TYR A 66 -4.01 5.96 14.16
C TYR A 66 -4.75 6.14 15.48
N HIS A 67 -5.59 7.18 15.60
CA HIS A 67 -6.34 7.45 16.83
C HIS A 67 -7.30 6.31 17.16
N SER A 68 -8.00 5.75 16.16
CA SER A 68 -8.96 4.66 16.36
C SER A 68 -8.31 3.38 16.89
N ASN A 69 -7.00 3.22 16.67
CA ASN A 69 -6.25 2.05 17.11
C ASN A 69 -5.34 2.34 18.31
N GLY A 70 -5.58 3.47 18.99
CA GLY A 70 -4.82 3.84 20.21
C GLY A 70 -3.40 4.29 19.94
N LEU A 71 -3.08 4.65 18.72
CA LEU A 71 -1.74 5.12 18.35
C LEU A 71 -1.70 6.64 18.24
N SER A 72 -0.54 7.23 18.55
CA SER A 72 -0.30 8.65 18.33
C SER A 72 0.31 8.87 16.96
N PHE A 73 -0.23 9.84 16.22
CA PHE A 73 0.31 10.22 14.93
C PHE A 73 1.38 11.31 15.15
N THR A 74 2.65 10.94 14.96
CA THR A 74 3.79 11.82 15.25
C THR A 74 4.42 12.46 14.02
N TYR A 75 3.97 12.08 12.83
CA TYR A 75 4.53 12.60 11.58
C TYR A 75 3.89 13.93 11.20
N PRO A 76 4.63 14.81 10.48
CA PRO A 76 4.03 16.03 9.96
C PRO A 76 2.83 15.74 9.05
N MET A 77 1.82 16.61 9.11
CA MET A 77 0.63 16.51 8.27
C MET A 77 0.93 16.99 6.85
N ASN A 78 1.82 16.27 6.16
CA ASN A 78 2.23 16.56 4.79
C ASN A 78 2.54 15.25 4.05
N SER A 79 3.03 15.34 2.81
CA SER A 79 3.30 14.19 1.97
C SER A 79 4.51 13.35 2.41
N SER A 80 5.28 13.79 3.39
CA SER A 80 6.50 13.09 3.81
C SER A 80 6.24 11.70 4.40
N TYR A 81 5.08 11.50 5.03
CA TYR A 81 4.70 10.19 5.56
C TYR A 81 4.64 9.13 4.45
N TRP A 82 3.94 9.45 3.35
CA TRP A 82 3.82 8.52 2.22
C TRP A 82 5.16 8.32 1.52
N ALA A 83 5.95 9.38 1.38
CA ALA A 83 7.28 9.28 0.80
C ALA A 83 8.19 8.35 1.62
N GLU A 84 8.13 8.43 2.94
CA GLU A 84 8.89 7.56 3.83
C GLU A 84 8.41 6.10 3.73
N CYS A 85 7.10 5.87 3.67
CA CYS A 85 6.55 4.53 3.45
C CYS A 85 7.05 3.93 2.14
N LYS A 86 7.01 4.70 1.05
CA LYS A 86 7.45 4.23 -0.26
C LYS A 86 8.95 3.92 -0.29
N LYS A 87 9.74 4.74 0.39
CA LYS A 87 11.19 4.52 0.54
C LYS A 87 11.46 3.19 1.23
N GLU A 88 10.76 2.92 2.34
CA GLU A 88 10.95 1.68 3.10
C GLU A 88 10.40 0.46 2.36
N ILE A 89 9.29 0.59 1.66
CA ILE A 89 8.77 -0.48 0.80
C ILE A 89 9.80 -0.80 -0.29
N SER A 90 10.39 0.22 -0.91
CA SER A 90 11.42 0.03 -1.92
C SER A 90 12.65 -0.69 -1.35
N ARG A 91 13.10 -0.27 -0.18
CA ARG A 91 14.25 -0.89 0.49
C ARG A 91 14.02 -2.37 0.77
N THR A 92 12.84 -2.71 1.29
CA THR A 92 12.52 -4.08 1.70
C THR A 92 12.21 -5.01 0.52
N THR A 93 11.72 -4.47 -0.59
CA THR A 93 11.37 -5.27 -1.76
C THR A 93 12.63 -5.71 -2.50
N LYS A 94 12.75 -7.00 -2.74
CA LYS A 94 13.89 -7.51 -3.49
C LYS A 94 13.73 -7.24 -4.99
N GLU A 95 14.85 -7.28 -5.70
CA GLU A 95 14.86 -7.14 -7.15
C GLU A 95 13.96 -8.20 -7.80
N GLY A 96 13.11 -7.77 -8.72
CA GLY A 96 12.11 -8.66 -9.33
C GLY A 96 10.84 -8.82 -8.51
N GLY A 97 10.80 -8.28 -7.29
CA GLY A 97 9.62 -8.32 -6.46
C GLY A 97 8.50 -7.40 -6.98
N LYS A 98 7.29 -7.62 -6.51
CA LYS A 98 6.11 -6.87 -6.96
C LYS A 98 5.41 -6.17 -5.80
N VAL A 99 4.86 -4.99 -6.09
CA VAL A 99 4.01 -4.24 -5.16
C VAL A 99 2.70 -3.89 -5.86
N ILE A 100 1.58 -4.13 -5.19
CA ILE A 100 0.28 -3.64 -5.65
C ILE A 100 -0.10 -2.46 -4.77
N SER A 101 -0.26 -1.28 -5.37
CA SER A 101 -0.68 -0.07 -4.67
C SER A 101 -2.14 0.22 -4.98
N PHE A 102 -2.93 0.50 -3.94
CA PHE A 102 -4.34 0.87 -4.07
C PHE A 102 -4.49 2.36 -3.76
N GLY A 103 -5.26 3.06 -4.55
CA GLY A 103 -5.49 4.49 -4.33
C GLY A 103 -6.30 5.14 -5.43
N TRP A 104 -6.17 6.47 -5.54
CA TRP A 104 -6.91 7.29 -6.50
C TRP A 104 -6.06 7.72 -7.69
N ASN A 105 -4.83 7.24 -7.78
CA ASN A 105 -3.92 7.56 -8.87
C ASN A 105 -3.01 6.37 -9.16
N THR A 106 -2.16 6.50 -10.17
CA THR A 106 -1.23 5.45 -10.59
C THR A 106 0.22 5.76 -10.19
N ASN A 107 0.45 6.62 -9.20
CA ASN A 107 1.81 6.98 -8.80
C ASN A 107 2.58 5.80 -8.22
N GLY A 108 1.90 4.92 -7.47
CA GLY A 108 2.52 3.74 -6.89
C GLY A 108 3.75 4.06 -6.06
N ILE A 109 4.73 3.15 -6.05
CA ILE A 109 6.01 3.36 -5.39
C ILE A 109 6.88 4.31 -6.23
N GLY A 110 6.92 4.09 -7.54
CA GLY A 110 7.47 5.05 -8.49
C GLY A 110 8.79 4.65 -9.12
N LYS A 111 9.04 5.26 -10.28
CA LYS A 111 10.28 5.03 -11.06
C LYS A 111 11.54 5.44 -10.32
N LYS A 112 11.46 6.48 -9.48
CA LYS A 112 12.64 6.96 -8.73
C LYS A 112 13.17 5.91 -7.75
N HIS A 113 12.34 4.93 -7.39
CA HIS A 113 12.71 3.81 -6.54
C HIS A 113 13.01 2.53 -7.34
N GLY A 114 13.07 2.63 -8.67
CA GLY A 114 13.38 1.48 -9.54
C GLY A 114 12.20 0.60 -9.87
N PHE A 115 10.97 1.08 -9.71
CA PHE A 115 9.77 0.32 -10.02
C PHE A 115 9.22 0.66 -11.39
N GLU A 116 8.67 -0.34 -12.07
CA GLU A 116 8.02 -0.22 -13.37
C GLU A 116 6.58 -0.72 -13.26
N ILE A 117 5.64 0.06 -13.78
CA ILE A 117 4.22 -0.35 -13.83
C ILE A 117 4.05 -1.44 -14.86
N ILE A 118 3.48 -2.58 -14.44
CA ILE A 118 3.21 -3.70 -15.35
C ILE A 118 1.72 -3.99 -15.54
N ARG A 119 0.85 -3.46 -14.66
CA ARG A 119 -0.60 -3.66 -14.78
C ARG A 119 -1.34 -2.60 -13.98
N ILE A 120 -2.49 -2.17 -14.50
CA ILE A 120 -3.40 -1.23 -13.82
C ILE A 120 -4.80 -1.80 -13.90
N VAL A 121 -5.52 -1.80 -12.76
CA VAL A 121 -6.92 -2.23 -12.68
C VAL A 121 -7.73 -1.11 -12.03
N LEU A 122 -8.78 -0.67 -12.71
CA LEU A 122 -9.70 0.34 -12.18
C LEU A 122 -10.99 -0.36 -11.74
N VAL A 123 -11.43 -0.06 -10.52
CA VAL A 123 -12.70 -0.54 -10.00
C VAL A 123 -13.58 0.66 -9.67
N ALA A 124 -14.72 0.77 -10.35
CA ALA A 124 -15.71 1.79 -10.10
C ALA A 124 -16.61 1.37 -8.93
N HIS A 125 -16.78 2.29 -7.96
CA HIS A 125 -17.61 2.04 -6.77
C HIS A 125 -18.98 2.69 -6.84
N GLY A 126 -19.32 3.30 -7.97
CA GLY A 126 -20.60 3.99 -8.16
C GLY A 126 -20.54 5.48 -7.81
N SER A 127 -21.68 6.17 -7.93
CA SER A 127 -21.74 7.63 -7.90
C SER A 127 -21.43 8.27 -6.56
N GLN A 128 -21.47 7.51 -5.47
CA GLN A 128 -21.23 8.06 -4.12
C GLN A 128 -19.82 7.80 -3.58
N HIS A 129 -18.99 7.11 -4.34
CA HIS A 129 -17.65 6.72 -3.93
C HIS A 129 -16.65 6.97 -5.03
N ASN A 130 -15.43 7.37 -4.67
CA ASN A 130 -14.34 7.48 -5.63
C ASN A 130 -13.94 6.09 -6.13
N ASP A 131 -13.56 6.01 -7.41
CA ASP A 131 -13.04 4.79 -7.98
C ASP A 131 -11.71 4.44 -7.31
N THR A 132 -11.41 3.15 -7.22
CA THR A 132 -10.14 2.68 -6.71
C THR A 132 -9.29 2.14 -7.86
N ILE A 133 -8.04 2.57 -7.90
CA ILE A 133 -7.06 2.14 -8.89
C ILE A 133 -6.05 1.23 -8.20
N ALA A 134 -5.87 0.02 -8.75
CA ALA A 134 -4.81 -0.88 -8.32
C ALA A 134 -3.68 -0.85 -9.34
N THR A 135 -2.49 -0.45 -8.91
CA THR A 135 -1.30 -0.37 -9.76
C THR A 135 -0.32 -1.45 -9.36
N VAL A 136 -0.01 -2.35 -10.29
CA VAL A 136 0.99 -3.41 -10.07
C VAL A 136 2.33 -2.94 -10.62
N GLU A 137 3.32 -2.92 -9.76
CA GLU A 137 4.68 -2.52 -10.12
C GLU A 137 5.66 -3.64 -9.83
N LYS A 138 6.70 -3.73 -10.65
CA LYS A 138 7.81 -4.66 -10.48
C LYS A 138 9.09 -3.88 -10.24
N LYS A 139 9.86 -4.30 -9.26
CA LYS A 139 11.18 -3.70 -8.99
C LYS A 139 12.20 -4.25 -9.97
N CYS A 140 12.79 -3.33 -10.72
CA CYS A 140 13.81 -3.66 -11.72
C CYS A 140 15.18 -3.94 -11.12
#